data_7f327c8d27f5d950006eec0c1a21e466
#
_entry.id   7f327c8d27f5d950006eec0c1a21e466
#
_cell.length_a   1.000
_cell.length_b   1.000
_cell.length_c   1.000
_cell.angle_alpha   90.00
_cell.angle_beta   90.00
_cell.angle_gamma   90.00
#
_symmetry.space_group_name_H-M   'P 1'
#
loop_
_entity.id
_entity.type
_entity.pdbx_description
1 polymer ?
#
loop_
_entity_poly.entity_id
_entity_poly.type
_entity_poly.pdbx_seq_one_letter_code
_entity_poly.pdbx_strand_id
1 'polypeptide(L)'
;WQTAAKMKTQRGNLPEDNKGNDNFRCKRYIAKYTINPAIAHGISNKVGSLQENKLADIVIWEPAFFGVKPEKIIKGGVINNALMGDPNASIPTPQPVHYRPMFGQFGRALFNTSITFVSQISKDNSIQDQLGLNKLIEPVIGTRNISKDSMLLNNYTPVIQVDSETYEVRADGVLLTCEPAEVLPMAQRYFLY
;
A
#
# COMPACT_ATOMS: atom_id res chain seq x y z
N TRP A 1 8.82 3.67 2.10
CA TRP A 1 9.18 4.40 3.31
C TRP A 1 10.59 5.00 3.26
N GLN A 2 11.59 4.30 2.74
CA GLN A 2 12.93 4.86 2.51
C GLN A 2 12.86 6.11 1.64
N THR A 3 12.07 6.07 0.58
CA THR A 3 11.85 7.23 -0.29
C THR A 3 11.17 8.38 0.46
N ALA A 4 10.20 8.08 1.33
CA ALA A 4 9.55 9.10 2.16
C ALA A 4 10.56 9.80 3.09
N ALA A 5 11.40 9.01 3.79
CA ALA A 5 12.45 9.52 4.65
C ALA A 5 13.48 10.35 3.87
N LYS A 6 13.93 9.86 2.71
CA LYS A 6 14.85 10.59 1.83
C LYS A 6 14.26 11.93 1.37
N MET A 7 13.00 11.94 0.95
CA MET A 7 12.33 13.18 0.54
C MET A 7 12.18 14.18 1.68
N LYS A 8 11.90 13.72 2.91
CA LYS A 8 11.88 14.60 4.08
C LYS A 8 13.25 15.25 4.33
N THR A 9 14.31 14.46 4.28
CA THR A 9 15.67 14.94 4.48
C THR A 9 16.09 15.96 3.41
N GLN A 10 15.77 15.70 2.15
CA GLN A 10 16.20 16.56 1.04
C GLN A 10 15.30 17.78 0.79
N ARG A 11 14.01 17.67 1.05
CA ARG A 11 13.01 18.69 0.70
C ARG A 11 12.30 19.31 1.88
N GLY A 12 12.55 18.82 3.10
CA GLY A 12 11.88 19.31 4.31
C GLY A 12 10.43 18.84 4.42
N ASN A 13 9.66 19.55 5.23
CA ASN A 13 8.24 19.27 5.45
C ASN A 13 7.42 19.63 4.21
N LEU A 14 6.32 18.90 4.01
CA LEU A 14 5.32 19.30 3.03
C LEU A 14 4.53 20.51 3.55
N PRO A 15 3.97 21.35 2.66
CA PRO A 15 3.16 22.50 3.09
C PRO A 15 1.97 22.12 4.00
N GLU A 16 1.41 20.94 3.79
CA GLU A 16 0.28 20.41 4.56
C GLU A 16 0.70 19.78 5.90
N ASP A 17 1.99 19.52 6.08
CA ASP A 17 2.55 19.02 7.33
C ASP A 17 3.08 20.20 8.18
N ASN A 18 2.79 20.19 9.47
CA ASN A 18 3.39 21.15 10.38
C ASN A 18 4.75 20.66 10.89
N LYS A 19 5.44 21.50 11.67
CA LYS A 19 6.78 21.16 12.20
C LYS A 19 6.81 19.96 13.15
N GLY A 20 5.64 19.52 13.63
CA GLY A 20 5.52 18.44 14.63
C GLY A 20 5.09 17.10 14.08
N ASN A 21 4.74 17.00 12.79
CA ASN A 21 4.28 15.73 12.21
C ASN A 21 4.60 15.61 10.71
N ASP A 22 4.40 14.41 10.18
CA ASP A 22 4.54 14.03 8.78
C ASP A 22 3.28 13.29 8.29
N ASN A 23 2.13 13.61 8.86
CA ASN A 23 0.90 12.85 8.61
C ASN A 23 0.47 12.91 7.15
N PHE A 24 0.59 14.05 6.48
CA PHE A 24 0.22 14.18 5.08
C PHE A 24 1.18 13.39 4.18
N ARG A 25 2.48 13.45 4.46
CA ARG A 25 3.48 12.62 3.77
C ARG A 25 3.15 11.13 3.93
N CYS A 26 2.86 10.67 5.15
CA CYS A 26 2.44 9.29 5.40
C CYS A 26 1.21 8.91 4.57
N LYS A 27 0.17 9.74 4.55
CA LYS A 27 -1.04 9.50 3.74
C LYS A 27 -0.72 9.39 2.25
N ARG A 28 0.12 10.25 1.71
CA ARG A 28 0.55 10.19 0.30
C ARG A 28 1.25 8.88 -0.04
N TYR A 29 2.15 8.43 0.83
CA TYR A 29 2.91 7.20 0.58
C TYR A 29 2.06 5.94 0.81
N ILE A 30 1.15 5.95 1.79
CA ILE A 30 0.16 4.87 1.95
C ILE A 30 -0.73 4.78 0.70
N ALA A 31 -1.23 5.90 0.19
CA ALA A 31 -2.05 5.92 -1.01
C ALA A 31 -1.34 5.29 -2.22
N LYS A 32 -0.01 5.43 -2.33
CA LYS A 32 0.79 4.87 -3.43
C LYS A 32 0.78 3.33 -3.50
N TYR A 33 0.61 2.63 -2.39
CA TYR A 33 0.59 1.17 -2.38
C TYR A 33 -0.75 0.56 -1.94
N THR A 34 -1.77 1.39 -1.77
CA THR A 34 -3.14 0.95 -1.43
C THR A 34 -4.15 1.39 -2.49
N ILE A 35 -4.74 2.58 -2.34
CA ILE A 35 -5.83 3.05 -3.20
C ILE A 35 -5.37 3.36 -4.63
N ASN A 36 -4.18 3.92 -4.84
CA ASN A 36 -3.73 4.30 -6.18
C ASN A 36 -3.49 3.09 -7.09
N PRO A 37 -2.84 2.00 -6.67
CA PRO A 37 -2.83 0.76 -7.44
C PRO A 37 -4.22 0.19 -7.70
N ALA A 38 -5.12 0.26 -6.73
CA ALA A 38 -6.49 -0.23 -6.90
C ALA A 38 -7.25 0.59 -7.96
N ILE A 39 -7.05 1.92 -8.01
CA ILE A 39 -7.59 2.78 -9.07
C ILE A 39 -6.97 2.38 -10.42
N ALA A 40 -5.64 2.32 -10.50
CA ALA A 40 -4.92 2.00 -11.73
C ALA A 40 -5.32 0.66 -12.33
N HIS A 41 -5.63 -0.32 -11.49
CA HIS A 41 -6.07 -1.65 -11.90
C HIS A 41 -7.59 -1.80 -12.05
N GLY A 42 -8.38 -0.75 -11.81
CA GLY A 42 -9.84 -0.78 -11.96
C GLY A 42 -10.57 -1.65 -10.95
N ILE A 43 -10.03 -1.76 -9.74
CA ILE A 43 -10.55 -2.60 -8.65
C ILE A 43 -10.83 -1.82 -7.36
N SER A 44 -10.75 -0.49 -7.44
CA SER A 44 -10.89 0.40 -6.28
C SER A 44 -12.29 0.41 -5.66
N ASN A 45 -13.29 -0.11 -6.36
CA ASN A 45 -14.63 -0.32 -5.83
C ASN A 45 -14.72 -1.48 -4.82
N LYS A 46 -13.70 -2.36 -4.77
CA LYS A 46 -13.67 -3.54 -3.90
C LYS A 46 -12.54 -3.53 -2.87
N VAL A 47 -11.43 -2.90 -3.19
CA VAL A 47 -10.20 -2.91 -2.36
C VAL A 47 -9.49 -1.55 -2.38
N GLY A 48 -8.46 -1.41 -1.57
CA GLY A 48 -7.52 -0.29 -1.60
C GLY A 48 -7.82 0.83 -0.61
N SER A 49 -8.97 0.82 0.06
CA SER A 49 -9.30 1.80 1.11
C SER A 49 -10.27 1.21 2.14
N LEU A 50 -10.28 1.81 3.34
CA LEU A 50 -11.20 1.46 4.42
C LEU A 50 -12.50 2.25 4.23
N GLN A 51 -13.41 1.70 3.45
CA GLN A 51 -14.72 2.28 3.14
C GLN A 51 -15.78 1.18 3.19
N GLU A 52 -17.03 1.58 3.43
CA GLU A 52 -18.16 0.68 3.37
C GLU A 52 -18.26 -0.01 2.00
N ASN A 53 -18.73 -1.25 2.00
CA ASN A 53 -18.88 -2.11 0.82
C ASN A 53 -17.56 -2.54 0.12
N LYS A 54 -16.41 -2.34 0.76
CA LYS A 54 -15.14 -2.91 0.33
C LYS A 54 -14.70 -4.05 1.25
N LEU A 55 -13.82 -4.89 0.74
CA LEU A 55 -13.20 -5.93 1.57
C LEU A 55 -12.51 -5.29 2.78
N ALA A 56 -12.75 -5.86 3.94
CA ALA A 56 -12.10 -5.47 5.18
C ALA A 56 -10.66 -6.01 5.23
N ASP A 57 -9.81 -5.52 4.32
CA ASP A 57 -8.37 -5.79 4.30
C ASP A 57 -7.67 -4.70 5.12
N ILE A 58 -7.28 -5.03 6.33
CA ILE A 58 -6.82 -4.07 7.35
C ILE A 58 -5.49 -4.52 7.91
N VAL A 59 -4.54 -3.58 8.00
CA VAL A 59 -3.29 -3.78 8.70
C VAL A 59 -3.30 -2.95 9.98
N ILE A 60 -3.12 -3.59 11.13
CA ILE A 60 -3.06 -2.94 12.43
C ILE A 60 -1.60 -2.81 12.83
N TRP A 61 -1.21 -1.59 13.17
CA TRP A 61 0.15 -1.24 13.58
C TRP A 61 0.17 -0.72 15.01
N GLU A 62 1.15 -1.14 15.76
CA GLU A 62 1.58 -0.38 16.91
C GLU A 62 2.29 0.88 16.39
N PRO A 63 1.96 2.10 16.89
CA PRO A 63 2.49 3.36 16.34
C PRO A 63 4.02 3.38 16.22
N ALA A 64 4.73 2.87 17.24
CA ALA A 64 6.19 2.80 17.26
C ALA A 64 6.79 1.91 16.15
N PHE A 65 6.02 0.97 15.59
CA PHE A 65 6.44 0.03 14.55
C PHE A 65 5.72 0.25 13.22
N PHE A 66 5.09 1.41 13.05
CA PHE A 66 4.33 1.75 11.86
C PHE A 66 5.20 1.62 10.59
N GLY A 67 4.67 0.93 9.59
CA GLY A 67 5.34 0.68 8.32
C GLY A 67 6.44 -0.40 8.35
N VAL A 68 6.77 -0.95 9.51
CA VAL A 68 7.85 -1.93 9.68
C VAL A 68 7.32 -3.29 10.08
N LYS A 69 6.62 -3.36 11.20
CA LYS A 69 6.15 -4.62 11.78
C LYS A 69 4.70 -4.50 12.21
N PRO A 70 3.73 -4.94 11.40
CA PRO A 70 2.33 -4.91 11.78
C PRO A 70 2.05 -5.84 12.95
N GLU A 71 1.10 -5.48 13.79
CA GLU A 71 0.62 -6.32 14.89
C GLU A 71 -0.29 -7.42 14.36
N LYS A 72 -1.24 -7.04 13.51
CA LYS A 72 -2.23 -7.96 12.91
C LYS A 72 -2.49 -7.60 11.46
N ILE A 73 -2.74 -8.63 10.66
CA ILE A 73 -3.24 -8.51 9.30
C ILE A 73 -4.59 -9.17 9.24
N ILE A 74 -5.60 -8.39 8.91
CA ILE A 74 -6.98 -8.83 8.68
C ILE A 74 -7.23 -8.84 7.18
N LYS A 75 -7.80 -9.90 6.66
CA LYS A 75 -8.14 -10.04 5.27
C LYS A 75 -9.60 -10.46 5.15
N GLY A 76 -10.40 -9.66 4.44
CA GLY A 76 -11.84 -9.91 4.31
C GLY A 76 -12.56 -10.01 5.65
N GLY A 77 -12.09 -9.30 6.70
CA GLY A 77 -12.66 -9.31 8.02
C GLY A 77 -12.17 -10.44 8.94
N VAL A 78 -11.29 -11.33 8.46
CA VAL A 78 -10.76 -12.46 9.25
C VAL A 78 -9.26 -12.24 9.51
N ILE A 79 -8.82 -12.49 10.74
CA ILE A 79 -7.40 -12.39 11.10
C ILE A 79 -6.61 -13.42 10.29
N ASN A 80 -5.72 -12.91 9.45
CA ASN A 80 -4.88 -13.72 8.56
C ASN A 80 -3.52 -14.03 9.19
N ASN A 81 -2.87 -13.02 9.78
CA ASN A 81 -1.61 -13.16 10.52
C ASN A 81 -1.65 -12.27 11.76
N ALA A 82 -0.99 -12.70 12.81
CA ALA A 82 -0.77 -11.90 14.01
C ALA A 82 0.56 -12.23 14.66
N LEU A 83 1.12 -11.27 15.40
CA LEU A 83 2.22 -11.50 16.32
C LEU A 83 1.67 -12.28 17.52
N MET A 84 2.26 -13.43 17.80
CA MET A 84 1.83 -14.30 18.88
C MET A 84 3.01 -15.08 19.45
N GLY A 85 3.02 -15.26 20.77
CA GLY A 85 3.90 -16.19 21.46
C GLY A 85 3.53 -17.65 21.20
N ASP A 86 4.06 -18.56 21.99
CA ASP A 86 3.70 -19.97 21.89
C ASP A 86 2.23 -20.18 22.26
N PRO A 87 1.38 -20.68 21.34
CA PRO A 87 -0.05 -20.87 21.61
C PRO A 87 -0.34 -21.95 22.65
N ASN A 88 0.63 -22.82 22.94
CA ASN A 88 0.50 -23.87 23.93
C ASN A 88 1.05 -23.48 25.33
N ALA A 89 1.59 -22.27 25.46
CA ALA A 89 2.12 -21.80 26.73
C ALA A 89 0.98 -21.45 27.69
N SER A 90 1.19 -21.73 28.98
CA SER A 90 0.23 -21.43 30.05
C SER A 90 0.41 -20.05 30.68
N ILE A 91 1.28 -19.21 30.13
CA ILE A 91 1.55 -17.85 30.61
C ILE A 91 0.97 -16.80 29.63
N PRO A 92 0.58 -15.59 30.12
CA PRO A 92 -0.04 -14.56 29.29
C PRO A 92 0.86 -13.99 28.19
N THR A 93 2.19 -14.00 28.39
CA THR A 93 3.18 -13.40 27.49
C THR A 93 4.29 -14.38 27.12
N PRO A 94 3.95 -15.50 26.44
CA PRO A 94 4.96 -16.49 26.09
C PRO A 94 5.94 -15.96 25.04
N GLN A 95 7.19 -16.35 25.16
CA GLN A 95 8.27 -16.05 24.22
C GLN A 95 8.74 -17.33 23.51
N PRO A 96 9.32 -17.22 22.32
CA PRO A 96 9.43 -16.03 21.46
C PRO A 96 8.14 -15.68 20.75
N VAL A 97 7.94 -14.38 20.47
CA VAL A 97 6.81 -13.88 19.68
C VAL A 97 7.17 -13.90 18.20
N HIS A 98 6.39 -14.60 17.41
CA HIS A 98 6.56 -14.71 15.95
C HIS A 98 5.31 -14.28 15.21
N TYR A 99 5.48 -13.97 13.94
CA TYR A 99 4.39 -13.80 13.00
C TYR A 99 3.78 -15.18 12.71
N ARG A 100 2.55 -15.38 13.12
CA ARG A 100 1.89 -16.68 12.97
C ARG A 100 0.71 -16.61 12.05
N PRO A 101 0.50 -17.63 11.19
CA PRO A 101 -0.73 -17.78 10.41
C PRO A 101 -1.91 -18.01 11.37
N MET A 102 -3.03 -17.32 11.04
CA MET A 102 -4.26 -17.34 11.82
C MET A 102 -5.42 -17.85 10.96
N PHE A 103 -6.63 -17.73 11.48
CA PHE A 103 -7.87 -18.28 10.93
C PHE A 103 -8.08 -18.03 9.43
N GLY A 104 -7.68 -16.85 8.94
CA GLY A 104 -7.82 -16.46 7.52
C GLY A 104 -6.95 -17.24 6.55
N GLN A 105 -5.96 -17.99 7.05
CA GLN A 105 -5.07 -18.79 6.20
C GLN A 105 -5.50 -20.26 6.06
N PHE A 106 -6.60 -20.64 6.69
CA PHE A 106 -7.02 -22.05 6.73
C PHE A 106 -8.41 -22.27 6.15
N GLY A 107 -8.62 -23.46 5.58
CA GLY A 107 -9.90 -23.92 5.10
C GLY A 107 -10.56 -22.97 4.10
N ARG A 108 -11.85 -22.80 4.22
CA ARG A 108 -12.65 -21.95 3.30
C ARG A 108 -12.37 -20.46 3.46
N ALA A 109 -11.85 -20.00 4.61
CA ALA A 109 -11.51 -18.60 4.81
C ALA A 109 -10.50 -18.11 3.77
N LEU A 110 -9.53 -18.94 3.38
CA LEU A 110 -8.54 -18.64 2.35
C LEU A 110 -9.18 -18.20 1.02
N PHE A 111 -10.29 -18.81 0.64
CA PHE A 111 -10.99 -18.50 -0.62
C PHE A 111 -12.01 -17.37 -0.44
N ASN A 112 -12.79 -17.41 0.63
CA ASN A 112 -13.88 -16.46 0.86
C ASN A 112 -13.40 -15.02 1.17
N THR A 113 -12.15 -14.88 1.57
CA THR A 113 -11.51 -13.57 1.82
C THR A 113 -10.66 -13.07 0.65
N SER A 114 -10.74 -13.74 -0.51
CA SER A 114 -9.92 -13.43 -1.69
C SER A 114 -10.80 -13.22 -2.91
N ILE A 115 -10.36 -12.32 -3.79
CA ILE A 115 -11.03 -12.03 -5.07
C ILE A 115 -10.09 -12.39 -6.22
N THR A 116 -10.64 -12.99 -7.28
CA THR A 116 -10.01 -13.06 -8.58
C THR A 116 -10.64 -12.01 -9.47
N PHE A 117 -9.85 -11.05 -9.94
CA PHE A 117 -10.31 -10.00 -10.84
C PHE A 117 -10.22 -10.48 -12.29
N VAL A 118 -11.29 -10.29 -13.03
CA VAL A 118 -11.44 -10.74 -14.41
C VAL A 118 -12.01 -9.62 -15.29
N SER A 119 -12.09 -9.83 -16.59
CA SER A 119 -12.86 -8.91 -17.45
C SER A 119 -14.37 -9.09 -17.22
N GLN A 120 -15.16 -8.06 -17.55
CA GLN A 120 -16.62 -8.17 -17.47
C GLN A 120 -17.14 -9.32 -18.33
N ILE A 121 -16.62 -9.47 -19.55
CA ILE A 121 -16.99 -10.55 -20.47
C ILE A 121 -16.70 -11.93 -19.86
N SER A 122 -15.55 -12.09 -19.19
CA SER A 122 -15.22 -13.36 -18.53
C SER A 122 -16.19 -13.69 -17.40
N LYS A 123 -16.61 -12.68 -16.62
CA LYS A 123 -17.60 -12.84 -15.55
C LYS A 123 -18.97 -13.25 -16.15
N ASP A 124 -19.41 -12.55 -17.20
CA ASP A 124 -20.69 -12.82 -17.87
C ASP A 124 -20.74 -14.22 -18.50
N ASN A 125 -19.59 -14.74 -18.92
CA ASN A 125 -19.45 -16.10 -19.45
C ASN A 125 -19.16 -17.15 -18.36
N SER A 126 -19.42 -16.86 -17.09
CA SER A 126 -19.27 -17.81 -15.98
C SER A 126 -17.87 -18.47 -15.90
N ILE A 127 -16.81 -17.68 -16.08
CA ILE A 127 -15.42 -18.17 -15.99
C ILE A 127 -15.12 -18.87 -14.67
N GLN A 128 -15.85 -18.52 -13.61
CA GLN A 128 -15.71 -19.14 -12.29
C GLN A 128 -16.02 -20.64 -12.37
N ASP A 129 -17.13 -20.99 -12.99
CA ASP A 129 -17.57 -22.38 -13.12
C ASP A 129 -16.69 -23.16 -14.11
N GLN A 130 -16.33 -22.52 -15.23
CA GLN A 130 -15.47 -23.15 -16.25
C GLN A 130 -14.09 -23.55 -15.71
N LEU A 131 -13.52 -22.74 -14.82
CA LEU A 131 -12.21 -22.98 -14.23
C LEU A 131 -12.28 -23.60 -12.83
N GLY A 132 -13.47 -23.83 -12.27
CA GLY A 132 -13.64 -24.36 -10.92
C GLY A 132 -13.05 -23.46 -9.84
N LEU A 133 -13.14 -22.13 -9.99
CA LEU A 133 -12.53 -21.18 -9.06
C LEU A 133 -13.36 -21.06 -7.78
N ASN A 134 -12.69 -21.23 -6.65
CA ASN A 134 -13.31 -21.11 -5.32
C ASN A 134 -13.32 -19.68 -4.75
N LYS A 135 -12.54 -18.76 -5.36
CA LYS A 135 -12.47 -17.36 -4.94
C LYS A 135 -13.66 -16.57 -5.47
N LEU A 136 -13.98 -15.46 -4.81
CA LEU A 136 -14.94 -14.51 -5.35
C LEU A 136 -14.43 -13.95 -6.69
N ILE A 137 -15.33 -13.73 -7.63
CA ILE A 137 -15.01 -13.18 -8.95
C ILE A 137 -15.60 -11.77 -9.07
N GLU A 138 -14.77 -10.81 -9.40
CA GLU A 138 -15.19 -9.42 -9.62
C GLU A 138 -14.58 -8.86 -10.91
N PRO A 139 -15.33 -8.04 -11.66
CA PRO A 139 -14.81 -7.46 -12.88
C PRO A 139 -13.89 -6.27 -12.59
N VAL A 140 -12.88 -6.14 -13.45
CA VAL A 140 -12.09 -4.92 -13.56
C VAL A 140 -12.87 -3.88 -14.33
N ILE A 141 -12.96 -2.66 -13.81
CA ILE A 141 -13.73 -1.58 -14.42
C ILE A 141 -12.95 -0.28 -14.53
N GLY A 142 -13.25 0.52 -15.57
CA GLY A 142 -12.80 1.91 -15.67
C GLY A 142 -11.32 2.13 -15.96
N THR A 143 -10.56 1.14 -16.46
CA THR A 143 -9.08 1.25 -16.60
C THR A 143 -8.61 2.13 -17.76
N ARG A 144 -9.43 2.38 -18.78
CA ARG A 144 -8.98 3.03 -20.03
C ARG A 144 -8.73 4.53 -19.90
N ASN A 145 -9.42 5.20 -18.99
CA ASN A 145 -9.38 6.66 -18.82
C ASN A 145 -8.63 7.08 -17.55
N ILE A 146 -7.82 6.18 -16.99
CA ILE A 146 -7.04 6.46 -15.78
C ILE A 146 -5.74 7.14 -16.18
N SER A 147 -5.46 8.27 -15.54
CA SER A 147 -4.23 9.04 -15.71
C SER A 147 -3.62 9.35 -14.34
N LYS A 148 -2.54 10.09 -14.34
CA LYS A 148 -1.92 10.61 -13.12
C LYS A 148 -2.89 11.44 -12.29
N ASP A 149 -3.80 12.19 -12.93
CA ASP A 149 -4.79 13.03 -12.27
C ASP A 149 -5.82 12.23 -11.45
N SER A 150 -5.97 10.94 -11.78
CA SER A 150 -6.86 10.02 -11.05
C SER A 150 -6.27 9.55 -9.71
N MET A 151 -4.99 9.82 -9.44
CA MET A 151 -4.26 9.29 -8.28
C MET A 151 -4.52 10.13 -7.04
N LEU A 152 -5.10 9.52 -6.01
CA LEU A 152 -5.39 10.18 -4.74
C LEU A 152 -4.11 10.67 -4.07
N LEU A 153 -4.08 11.95 -3.69
CA LEU A 153 -2.94 12.64 -3.04
C LEU A 153 -1.61 12.59 -3.84
N ASN A 154 -1.64 12.09 -5.08
CA ASN A 154 -0.47 11.93 -5.93
C ASN A 154 -0.75 12.34 -7.39
N ASN A 155 -1.66 13.27 -7.59
CA ASN A 155 -2.15 13.71 -8.88
C ASN A 155 -1.38 14.87 -9.51
N TYR A 156 -0.33 15.35 -8.87
CA TYR A 156 0.49 16.44 -9.39
C TYR A 156 1.20 16.05 -10.69
N THR A 157 1.01 16.85 -11.74
CA THR A 157 1.54 16.64 -13.11
C THR A 157 2.31 17.89 -13.56
N PRO A 158 3.55 18.07 -13.08
CA PRO A 158 4.35 19.24 -13.47
C PRO A 158 4.71 19.19 -14.95
N VAL A 159 4.91 20.36 -15.54
CA VAL A 159 5.56 20.48 -16.86
C VAL A 159 7.05 20.23 -16.66
N ILE A 160 7.54 19.11 -17.17
CA ILE A 160 8.96 18.74 -17.09
C ILE A 160 9.68 19.21 -18.35
N GLN A 161 10.78 19.95 -18.15
CA GLN A 161 11.70 20.37 -19.19
C GLN A 161 13.07 19.76 -18.89
N VAL A 162 13.68 19.18 -19.89
CA VAL A 162 15.03 18.59 -19.80
C VAL A 162 15.88 19.26 -20.88
N ASP A 163 16.97 19.88 -20.46
CA ASP A 163 17.99 20.40 -21.38
C ASP A 163 18.89 19.24 -21.81
N SER A 164 19.02 19.03 -23.12
CA SER A 164 19.77 17.91 -23.68
C SER A 164 21.30 18.12 -23.67
N GLU A 165 21.75 19.35 -23.47
CA GLU A 165 23.17 19.68 -23.43
C GLU A 165 23.72 19.72 -22.01
N THR A 166 22.97 20.37 -21.11
CA THR A 166 23.36 20.55 -19.69
C THR A 166 22.82 19.49 -18.78
N TYR A 167 21.82 18.70 -19.22
CA TYR A 167 21.07 17.74 -18.44
C TYR A 167 20.31 18.35 -17.25
N GLU A 168 20.10 19.66 -17.25
CA GLU A 168 19.24 20.30 -16.27
C GLU A 168 17.80 19.85 -16.42
N VAL A 169 17.16 19.53 -15.30
CA VAL A 169 15.74 19.18 -15.24
C VAL A 169 14.98 20.25 -14.49
N ARG A 170 13.94 20.78 -15.10
CA ARG A 170 13.04 21.76 -14.48
C ARG A 170 11.63 21.21 -14.40
N ALA A 171 10.97 21.45 -13.27
CA ALA A 171 9.54 21.15 -13.07
C ALA A 171 8.82 22.48 -12.86
N ASP A 172 7.85 22.81 -13.72
CA ASP A 172 7.14 24.10 -13.73
C ASP A 172 8.11 25.31 -13.66
N GLY A 173 9.22 25.21 -14.41
CA GLY A 173 10.28 26.24 -14.47
C GLY A 173 11.29 26.21 -13.31
N VAL A 174 11.03 25.46 -12.25
CA VAL A 174 11.94 25.33 -11.09
C VAL A 174 13.00 24.27 -11.36
N LEU A 175 14.28 24.65 -11.27
CA LEU A 175 15.41 23.73 -11.41
C LEU A 175 15.38 22.68 -10.29
N LEU A 176 15.42 21.41 -10.68
CA LEU A 176 15.52 20.30 -9.74
C LEU A 176 16.99 19.99 -9.48
N THR A 177 17.42 20.17 -8.25
CA THR A 177 18.76 19.84 -7.79
C THR A 177 18.72 18.79 -6.70
N CYS A 178 19.76 18.00 -6.59
CA CYS A 178 19.97 17.05 -5.52
C CYS A 178 21.45 17.03 -5.16
N GLU A 179 21.75 17.25 -3.89
CA GLU A 179 23.13 17.15 -3.41
C GLU A 179 23.65 15.71 -3.61
N PRO A 180 24.95 15.57 -3.90
CA PRO A 180 25.60 14.26 -3.98
C PRO A 180 25.38 13.46 -2.71
N ALA A 181 25.21 12.15 -2.88
CA ALA A 181 25.06 11.27 -1.71
C ALA A 181 26.41 11.10 -0.99
N GLU A 182 26.51 11.56 0.24
CA GLU A 182 27.68 11.34 1.09
C GLU A 182 27.73 9.90 1.63
N VAL A 183 26.55 9.32 1.86
CA VAL A 183 26.42 7.96 2.38
C VAL A 183 25.42 7.17 1.54
N LEU A 184 25.88 6.04 0.99
CA LEU A 184 25.01 5.06 0.33
C LEU A 184 24.68 3.94 1.32
N PRO A 185 23.47 3.90 1.87
CA PRO A 185 23.08 2.84 2.79
C PRO A 185 22.98 1.52 2.04
N MET A 186 23.75 0.53 2.47
CA MET A 186 23.72 -0.83 1.93
C MET A 186 22.59 -1.67 2.54
N ALA A 187 22.01 -1.20 3.65
CA ALA A 187 20.89 -1.84 4.32
C ALA A 187 19.65 -0.93 4.30
N GLN A 188 18.51 -1.56 4.47
CA GLN A 188 17.23 -0.89 4.57
C GLN A 188 17.23 0.08 5.76
N ARG A 189 17.14 1.36 5.49
CA ARG A 189 16.94 2.39 6.52
C ARG A 189 15.45 2.61 6.66
N TYR A 190 14.91 1.97 7.67
CA TYR A 190 13.49 2.01 7.88
C TYR A 190 13.20 2.35 9.29
N PHE A 191 13.07 3.59 9.57
CA PHE A 191 12.45 3.94 10.83
C PHE A 191 11.69 5.24 10.61
N LEU A 192 10.39 5.20 10.83
CA LEU A 192 9.53 6.37 10.89
C LEU A 192 9.59 7.06 12.25
N TYR A 193 10.45 6.58 13.11
CA TYR A 193 10.67 7.08 14.46
C TYR A 193 12.15 7.36 14.70
#